data_1ccff95ae6b09ec18f864634fbc1f577
#
_entry.id   1ccff95ae6b09ec18f864634fbc1f577
#
_cell.length_a   1.000
_cell.length_b   1.000
_cell.length_c   1.000
_cell.angle_alpha   90.00
_cell.angle_beta   90.00
_cell.angle_gamma   90.00
#
_symmetry.space_group_name_H-M   'P 1'
#
loop_
_entity.id
_entity.type
_entity.pdbx_description
1 polymer ?
#
loop_
_entity_poly.entity_id
_entity_poly.type
_entity_poly.pdbx_seq_one_letter_code
_entity_poly.pdbx_strand_id
1 'polypeptide(L)'
;VAVKIRLKRLGKIRAPYYRIVVADSRTKRDGRVIEEIGKYHPTEEPSFIEVDSERAQYWLSVGAQPTEQVRAILKITGDWGTFKGEKDAKSTLKTREEKAGYVADSSKKSVVKPKVEKKAEEPAEAPAAEAEAAE
;
A
#
# COMPACT_ATOMS: atom_id res chain seq x y z
N VAL A 1 -29.03 16.03 -4.67
CA VAL A 1 -27.56 16.08 -4.71
C VAL A 1 -27.07 14.77 -5.32
N ALA A 2 -26.23 14.84 -6.37
CA ALA A 2 -25.76 13.67 -7.08
C ALA A 2 -24.59 13.03 -6.36
N VAL A 3 -24.65 11.71 -6.18
CA VAL A 3 -23.51 10.90 -5.72
C VAL A 3 -22.65 10.53 -6.92
N LYS A 4 -21.35 10.73 -6.82
CA LYS A 4 -20.39 10.40 -7.88
C LYS A 4 -19.33 9.44 -7.41
N ILE A 5 -18.91 8.55 -8.31
CA ILE A 5 -17.72 7.73 -8.14
C ILE A 5 -16.57 8.45 -8.85
N ARG A 6 -15.55 8.83 -8.10
CA ARG A 6 -14.45 9.65 -8.59
C ARG A 6 -13.11 9.26 -7.99
N LEU A 7 -12.04 9.80 -8.53
CA LEU A 7 -10.69 9.63 -8.01
C LEU A 7 -10.38 10.71 -6.97
N LYS A 8 -9.87 10.29 -5.84
CA LYS A 8 -9.27 11.14 -4.80
C LYS A 8 -7.75 11.01 -4.90
N ARG A 9 -7.04 12.13 -4.96
CA ARG A 9 -5.59 12.10 -5.04
C ARG A 9 -4.97 12.04 -3.66
N LEU A 10 -3.99 11.16 -3.53
CA LEU A 10 -3.10 10.98 -2.40
C LEU A 10 -1.65 11.03 -2.89
N GLY A 11 -0.72 10.88 -1.97
CA GLY A 11 0.70 10.90 -2.32
C GLY A 11 1.29 12.32 -2.31
N LYS A 12 2.45 12.46 -2.89
CA LYS A 12 3.24 13.70 -2.91
C LYS A 12 3.44 14.21 -4.34
N ILE A 13 4.15 15.32 -4.47
CA ILE A 13 4.54 15.90 -5.76
C ILE A 13 5.32 14.85 -6.55
N ARG A 14 4.96 14.66 -7.83
CA ARG A 14 5.53 13.68 -8.77
C ARG A 14 5.35 12.19 -8.39
N ALA A 15 4.60 11.90 -7.34
CA ALA A 15 4.24 10.54 -6.95
C ALA A 15 2.73 10.46 -6.68
N PRO A 16 1.89 10.51 -7.72
CA PRO A 16 0.44 10.48 -7.56
C PRO A 16 -0.03 9.06 -7.24
N TYR A 17 -0.85 8.96 -6.20
CA TYR A 17 -1.65 7.79 -5.89
C TYR A 17 -3.10 8.21 -5.84
N TYR A 18 -3.98 7.37 -6.32
CA TYR A 18 -5.40 7.65 -6.33
C TYR A 18 -6.18 6.57 -5.61
N ARG A 19 -7.26 7.00 -4.98
CA ARG A 19 -8.30 6.09 -4.51
C ARG A 19 -9.58 6.32 -5.28
N ILE A 20 -10.26 5.24 -5.60
CA ILE A 20 -11.58 5.27 -6.20
C ILE A 20 -12.57 5.40 -5.05
N VAL A 21 -13.30 6.50 -5.04
CA VAL A 21 -14.17 6.85 -3.91
C VAL A 21 -15.55 7.25 -4.38
N VAL A 22 -16.51 6.99 -3.51
CA VAL A 22 -17.88 7.46 -3.65
C VAL A 22 -18.04 8.73 -2.82
N ALA A 23 -18.44 9.80 -3.41
CA ALA A 23 -18.61 11.09 -2.74
C ALA A 23 -19.72 11.92 -3.34
N ASP A 24 -20.19 12.88 -2.56
CA ASP A 24 -21.10 13.92 -3.03
C ASP A 24 -20.41 14.79 -4.10
N SER A 25 -21.16 15.15 -5.13
CA SER A 25 -20.68 15.99 -6.23
C SER A 25 -20.16 17.34 -5.80
N ARG A 26 -20.67 17.90 -4.69
CA ARG A 26 -20.31 19.22 -4.16
C ARG A 26 -19.05 19.19 -3.29
N THR A 27 -18.63 18.04 -2.82
CA THR A 27 -17.45 17.91 -1.95
C THR A 27 -16.17 18.12 -2.75
N LYS A 28 -15.16 18.73 -2.14
CA LYS A 28 -13.81 18.86 -2.72
C LYS A 28 -13.26 17.48 -3.11
N ARG A 29 -12.41 17.44 -4.15
CA ARG A 29 -11.82 16.19 -4.66
C ARG A 29 -11.19 15.33 -3.56
N ASP A 30 -10.40 15.92 -2.68
CA ASP A 30 -9.66 15.24 -1.62
C ASP A 30 -10.34 15.37 -0.25
N GLY A 31 -11.59 15.80 -0.23
CA GLY A 31 -12.39 16.00 0.98
C GLY A 31 -13.01 14.71 1.52
N ARG A 32 -14.07 14.90 2.30
CA ARG A 32 -14.82 13.80 2.91
C ARG A 32 -15.45 12.90 1.84
N VAL A 33 -15.30 11.61 1.99
CA VAL A 33 -15.88 10.59 1.12
C VAL A 33 -16.92 9.77 1.87
N ILE A 34 -17.86 9.18 1.14
CA ILE A 34 -18.86 8.27 1.68
C ILE A 34 -18.21 6.89 1.88
N GLU A 35 -17.53 6.39 0.84
CA GLU A 35 -16.89 5.09 0.85
C GLU A 35 -15.68 5.07 -0.11
N GLU A 36 -14.68 4.27 0.22
CA GLU A 36 -13.54 3.98 -0.66
C GLU A 36 -13.73 2.57 -1.22
N ILE A 37 -13.75 2.44 -2.54
CA ILE A 37 -14.03 1.19 -3.25
C ILE A 37 -12.85 0.64 -4.03
N GLY A 38 -11.74 1.36 -4.08
CA GLY A 38 -10.57 0.85 -4.81
C GLY A 38 -9.37 1.77 -4.78
N LYS A 39 -8.29 1.28 -5.39
CA LYS A 39 -7.01 1.97 -5.50
C LYS A 39 -6.57 2.02 -6.97
N TYR A 40 -5.89 3.10 -7.33
CA TYR A 40 -5.31 3.28 -8.66
C TYR A 40 -3.95 3.95 -8.56
N HIS A 41 -2.92 3.26 -9.05
CA HIS A 41 -1.55 3.77 -9.11
C HIS A 41 -1.11 3.85 -10.57
N PRO A 42 -1.12 5.03 -11.19
CA PRO A 42 -0.82 5.17 -12.61
C PRO A 42 0.66 5.08 -12.96
N THR A 43 1.54 5.33 -11.99
CA THR A 43 3.00 5.39 -12.21
C THR A 43 3.68 4.02 -12.20
N GLU A 44 2.97 2.97 -11.85
CA GLU A 44 3.48 1.62 -11.88
C GLU A 44 3.35 1.01 -13.28
N GLU A 45 4.24 0.10 -13.63
CA GLU A 45 4.17 -0.66 -14.89
C GLU A 45 4.08 -2.17 -14.59
N PRO A 46 2.94 -2.79 -14.95
CA PRO A 46 1.69 -2.17 -15.40
C PRO A 46 0.99 -1.38 -14.28
N SER A 47 0.12 -0.43 -14.65
CA SER A 47 -0.63 0.39 -13.68
C SER A 47 -1.39 -0.50 -12.71
N PHE A 48 -1.27 -0.21 -11.41
CA PHE A 48 -1.97 -0.96 -10.39
C PHE A 48 -3.42 -0.46 -10.28
N ILE A 49 -4.36 -1.38 -10.45
CA ILE A 49 -5.80 -1.13 -10.33
C ILE A 49 -6.38 -2.21 -9.44
N GLU A 50 -7.01 -1.80 -8.37
CA GLU A 50 -7.75 -2.67 -7.45
C GLU A 50 -9.13 -2.07 -7.25
N VAL A 51 -10.18 -2.81 -7.51
CA VAL A 51 -11.57 -2.38 -7.35
C VAL A 51 -12.36 -3.47 -6.62
N ASP A 52 -13.11 -3.06 -5.61
CA ASP A 52 -14.12 -3.91 -5.00
C ASP A 52 -15.35 -3.96 -5.91
N SER A 53 -15.46 -5.04 -6.67
CA SER A 53 -16.50 -5.20 -7.67
C SER A 53 -17.90 -5.21 -7.05
N GLU A 54 -18.09 -5.82 -5.89
CA GLU A 54 -19.40 -5.89 -5.24
C GLU A 54 -19.88 -4.50 -4.85
N ARG A 55 -19.00 -3.72 -4.23
CA ARG A 55 -19.34 -2.36 -3.83
C ARG A 55 -19.50 -1.44 -5.03
N ALA A 56 -18.70 -1.59 -6.06
CA ALA A 56 -18.85 -0.84 -7.31
C ALA A 56 -20.21 -1.12 -7.97
N GLN A 57 -20.62 -2.38 -8.07
CA GLN A 57 -21.92 -2.77 -8.61
C GLN A 57 -23.09 -2.21 -7.77
N TYR A 58 -22.97 -2.29 -6.45
CA TYR A 58 -23.97 -1.72 -5.55
C TYR A 58 -24.16 -0.22 -5.81
N TRP A 59 -23.09 0.56 -5.82
CA TRP A 59 -23.19 2.01 -6.03
C TRP A 59 -23.68 2.39 -7.42
N LEU A 60 -23.31 1.63 -8.44
CA LEU A 60 -23.82 1.83 -9.80
C LEU A 60 -25.33 1.53 -9.86
N SER A 61 -25.81 0.48 -9.19
CA SER A 61 -27.23 0.12 -9.15
C SER A 61 -28.08 1.15 -8.42
N VAL A 62 -27.53 1.77 -7.38
CA VAL A 62 -28.22 2.85 -6.62
C VAL A 62 -28.23 4.18 -7.39
N GLY A 63 -27.49 4.28 -8.48
CA GLY A 63 -27.47 5.44 -9.36
C GLY A 63 -26.27 6.40 -9.15
N ALA A 64 -25.22 5.97 -8.48
CA ALA A 64 -23.98 6.73 -8.42
C ALA A 64 -23.37 6.84 -9.82
N GLN A 65 -22.96 8.06 -10.18
CA GLN A 65 -22.44 8.33 -11.52
C GLN A 65 -20.91 8.31 -11.52
N PRO A 66 -20.27 7.41 -12.26
CA PRO A 66 -18.81 7.42 -12.39
C PRO A 66 -18.36 8.58 -13.28
N THR A 67 -17.24 9.19 -12.92
CA THR A 67 -16.52 10.12 -13.82
C THR A 67 -15.96 9.33 -15.01
N GLU A 68 -15.59 10.02 -16.07
CA GLU A 68 -15.04 9.38 -17.28
C GLU A 68 -13.79 8.55 -16.98
N GLN A 69 -12.92 9.05 -16.10
CA GLN A 69 -11.70 8.34 -15.68
C GLN A 69 -12.02 7.04 -14.95
N VAL A 70 -12.96 7.10 -14.01
CA VAL A 70 -13.40 5.90 -13.27
C VAL A 70 -14.12 4.93 -14.21
N ARG A 71 -14.92 5.44 -15.14
CA ARG A 71 -15.58 4.60 -16.14
C ARG A 71 -14.57 3.84 -17.00
N ALA A 72 -13.46 4.48 -17.40
CA ALA A 72 -12.38 3.81 -18.11
C ALA A 72 -11.74 2.70 -17.27
N ILE A 73 -11.49 2.94 -15.98
CA ILE A 73 -10.97 1.94 -15.05
C ILE A 73 -11.95 0.76 -14.91
N LEU A 74 -13.25 1.04 -14.72
CA LEU A 74 -14.28 0.01 -14.60
C LEU A 74 -14.48 -0.81 -15.89
N LYS A 75 -14.19 -0.25 -17.05
CA LYS A 75 -14.14 -0.99 -18.30
C LYS A 75 -12.98 -1.98 -18.34
N ILE A 76 -11.81 -1.57 -17.83
CA ILE A 76 -10.61 -2.43 -17.77
C ILE A 76 -10.83 -3.59 -16.79
N THR A 77 -11.45 -3.34 -15.64
CA THR A 77 -11.77 -4.39 -14.65
C THR A 77 -12.92 -5.28 -15.06
N GLY A 78 -13.75 -4.85 -16.02
CA GLY A 78 -14.94 -5.57 -16.48
C GLY A 78 -16.22 -5.22 -15.71
N ASP A 79 -16.13 -4.46 -14.63
CA ASP A 79 -17.28 -4.09 -13.78
C ASP A 79 -18.33 -3.25 -14.53
N TRP A 80 -17.88 -2.42 -15.45
CA TRP A 80 -18.78 -1.62 -16.28
C TRP A 80 -19.62 -2.48 -17.23
N GLY A 81 -19.01 -3.49 -17.86
CA GLY A 81 -19.71 -4.44 -18.70
C GLY A 81 -20.70 -5.26 -17.90
N THR A 82 -20.34 -5.73 -16.73
CA THR A 82 -21.22 -6.45 -15.81
C THR A 82 -22.44 -5.61 -15.43
N PHE A 83 -22.24 -4.34 -15.10
CA PHE A 83 -23.33 -3.42 -14.81
C PHE A 83 -24.26 -3.19 -16.00
N LYS A 84 -23.73 -3.15 -17.21
CA LYS A 84 -24.53 -3.02 -18.46
C LYS A 84 -25.19 -4.34 -18.89
N GLY A 85 -24.88 -5.46 -18.25
CA GLY A 85 -25.42 -6.76 -18.59
C GLY A 85 -24.76 -7.41 -19.81
N GLU A 86 -23.53 -7.02 -20.14
CA GLU A 86 -22.74 -7.62 -21.21
C GLU A 86 -22.29 -9.04 -20.79
N LYS A 87 -22.59 -10.04 -21.62
CA LYS A 87 -22.27 -11.45 -21.31
C LYS A 87 -20.76 -11.74 -21.32
N ASP A 88 -19.99 -10.91 -22.01
CA ASP A 88 -18.55 -11.08 -22.20
C ASP A 88 -17.72 -10.04 -21.41
N ALA A 89 -18.27 -9.52 -20.31
CA ALA A 89 -17.57 -8.59 -19.44
C ALA A 89 -16.37 -9.28 -18.76
N LYS A 90 -15.22 -9.27 -19.42
CA LYS A 90 -13.96 -9.83 -18.91
C LYS A 90 -13.04 -8.73 -18.46
N SER A 91 -12.34 -8.99 -17.37
CA SER A 91 -11.24 -8.13 -16.94
C SER A 91 -10.09 -8.23 -17.96
N THR A 92 -9.66 -7.08 -18.47
CA THR A 92 -8.45 -6.94 -19.29
C THR A 92 -7.27 -6.41 -18.48
N LEU A 93 -7.39 -6.44 -17.16
CA LEU A 93 -6.41 -5.94 -16.24
C LEU A 93 -5.10 -6.73 -16.36
N LYS A 94 -4.00 -6.01 -16.58
CA LYS A 94 -2.66 -6.56 -16.52
C LYS A 94 -2.13 -6.41 -15.10
N THR A 95 -1.89 -7.52 -14.43
CA THR A 95 -1.26 -7.54 -13.10
C THR A 95 0.23 -7.71 -13.25
N ARG A 96 0.98 -7.12 -12.33
CA ARG A 96 2.42 -7.34 -12.24
C ARG A 96 2.67 -8.77 -11.76
N GLU A 97 3.57 -9.48 -12.43
CA GLU A 97 4.05 -10.76 -11.95
C GLU A 97 4.71 -10.58 -10.58
N GLU A 98 4.34 -11.42 -9.62
CA GLU A 98 5.00 -11.44 -8.32
C GLU A 98 6.48 -11.74 -8.56
N LYS A 99 7.33 -10.84 -8.10
CA LYS A 99 8.77 -11.11 -8.11
C LYS A 99 9.00 -12.31 -7.21
N ALA A 100 9.68 -13.32 -7.75
CA ALA A 100 10.15 -14.44 -6.95
C ALA A 100 10.85 -13.89 -5.70
N GLY A 101 10.42 -14.35 -4.53
CA GLY A 101 11.00 -13.92 -3.27
C GLY A 101 12.52 -14.06 -3.31
N TYR A 102 13.24 -13.12 -2.72
CA TYR A 102 14.69 -13.18 -2.63
C TYR A 102 15.09 -14.48 -1.93
N VAL A 103 15.67 -15.41 -2.67
CA VAL A 103 16.28 -16.61 -2.11
C VAL A 103 17.74 -16.23 -1.80
N ALA A 104 18.04 -16.16 -0.51
CA ALA A 104 19.40 -15.92 -0.05
C ALA A 104 20.32 -17.05 -0.57
N ASP A 105 21.36 -16.68 -1.29
CA ASP A 105 22.34 -17.61 -1.78
C ASP A 105 23.15 -18.16 -0.58
N SER A 106 22.84 -19.37 -0.15
CA SER A 106 23.48 -20.02 1.01
C SER A 106 24.96 -20.31 0.78
N SER A 107 25.43 -20.21 -0.46
CA SER A 107 26.84 -20.42 -0.80
C SER A 107 27.72 -19.19 -0.50
N LYS A 108 27.13 -18.02 -0.33
CA LYS A 108 27.86 -16.81 0.01
C LYS A 108 28.12 -16.70 1.50
N LYS A 109 29.40 -16.65 1.86
CA LYS A 109 29.78 -16.41 3.25
C LYS A 109 29.31 -15.03 3.71
N SER A 110 28.79 -14.96 4.92
CA SER A 110 28.41 -13.71 5.55
C SER A 110 29.60 -12.75 5.60
N VAL A 111 29.41 -11.54 5.09
CA VAL A 111 30.41 -10.45 5.14
C VAL A 111 30.40 -9.78 6.51
N VAL A 112 29.42 -10.04 7.32
CA VAL A 112 29.30 -9.50 8.67
C VAL A 112 30.31 -10.22 9.55
N LYS A 113 31.40 -9.52 9.91
CA LYS A 113 32.35 -10.03 10.91
C LYS A 113 31.62 -10.12 12.26
N PRO A 114 31.75 -11.24 12.98
CA PRO A 114 31.19 -11.32 14.31
C PRO A 114 31.80 -10.21 15.17
N LYS A 115 30.95 -9.46 15.85
CA LYS A 115 31.40 -8.44 16.81
C LYS A 115 32.13 -9.18 17.91
N VAL A 116 33.45 -8.98 17.97
CA VAL A 116 34.24 -9.49 19.08
C VAL A 116 33.76 -8.75 20.32
N GLU A 117 33.02 -9.43 21.16
CA GLU A 117 32.74 -8.95 22.50
C GLU A 117 34.08 -8.84 23.22
N LYS A 118 34.53 -7.61 23.46
CA LYS A 118 35.60 -7.37 24.42
C LYS A 118 35.06 -7.83 25.76
N LYS A 119 35.54 -9.03 26.16
CA LYS A 119 35.40 -9.48 27.52
C LYS A 119 35.94 -8.38 28.40
N ALA A 120 35.09 -7.78 29.19
CA ALA A 120 35.51 -6.80 30.19
C ALA A 120 36.44 -7.55 31.15
N GLU A 121 37.69 -7.20 31.12
CA GLU A 121 38.66 -7.60 32.12
C GLU A 121 38.23 -6.89 33.42
N GLU A 122 37.79 -7.71 34.34
CA GLU A 122 37.52 -7.38 35.71
C GLU A 122 38.80 -6.78 36.33
N PRO A 123 38.83 -5.53 36.86
CA PRO A 123 40.00 -5.06 37.55
C PRO A 123 40.17 -5.87 38.84
N ALA A 124 41.25 -6.59 38.91
CA ALA A 124 41.64 -7.31 40.08
C ALA A 124 41.72 -6.35 41.32
N GLU A 125 41.10 -6.83 42.35
CA GLU A 125 41.18 -6.56 43.75
C GLU A 125 42.44 -5.80 44.18
N ALA A 126 42.30 -4.62 44.76
CA ALA A 126 43.36 -3.96 45.49
C ALA A 126 43.46 -4.58 46.87
N PRO A 127 44.63 -5.03 47.30
CA PRO A 127 44.80 -5.56 48.65
C PRO A 127 44.64 -4.44 49.68
N ALA A 128 43.87 -4.78 50.70
CA ALA A 128 43.72 -3.93 51.89
C ALA A 128 45.07 -3.72 52.59
N ALA A 129 45.47 -2.47 52.73
CA ALA A 129 46.58 -2.13 53.61
C ALA A 129 46.12 -2.17 55.07
N GLU A 130 46.72 -3.02 55.84
CA GLU A 130 46.67 -3.01 57.28
C GLU A 130 47.12 -1.65 57.83
N ALA A 131 46.28 -1.02 58.55
CA ALA A 131 46.68 0.04 59.45
C ALA A 131 46.78 -0.54 60.85
N GLU A 132 47.97 -0.85 61.22
CA GLU A 132 48.29 -1.20 62.60
C GLU A 132 48.34 0.08 63.45
N ALA A 133 47.57 0.04 64.53
CA ALA A 133 47.54 1.06 65.56
C ALA A 133 48.75 0.93 66.47
N ALA A 134 49.30 2.01 66.95
CA ALA A 134 50.05 2.07 68.19
C ALA A 134 49.96 3.47 68.80
N GLU A 135 49.49 3.48 70.04
CA GLU A 135 49.52 4.42 71.10
C GLU A 135 48.72 5.74 71.05
#